data_a62ebe81415081e832817eaf31cb79e3
#
_entry.id   a62ebe81415081e832817eaf31cb79e3
#
_cell.length_a   1.000
_cell.length_b   1.000
_cell.length_c   1.000
_cell.angle_alpha   90.00
_cell.angle_beta   90.00
_cell.angle_gamma   90.00
#
_symmetry.space_group_name_H-M   'P 1'
#
loop_
_entity.id
_entity.type
_entity.pdbx_description
1 polymer ?
#
loop_
_entity_poly.entity_id
_entity_poly.type
_entity_poly.pdbx_seq_one_letter_code
_entity_poly.pdbx_strand_id
1 'polypeptide(L)'
;MAATPNLADKSWVTNQYDRYVQGNTVQSQPDDSGMVRIDEKTHLGVAVATDANANWSYLNPYEGAKLALAEAARNIATAGAIPLAVTNCLNFGSPEDPGVMWQFAETVRGLADGCLEMGLPVTGGNVSFYNQTGEVAILPTPVIGVLGVIDDVRTRTPMSFDRAGLELYLIGASDENFSGSEWAYLQSMRGGQAPVADLQSEMRLIELLVKGRTEQIFSAAHDLSQGGLTATLTEMVLRQNVGATITLENAGLNLLVETPGRVVVAVQAGKVAALKAAAEDIPLTYLGTTGGDALVINDVEISLAELRTAHTSTFQKLFGS
;
A
#
# COMPACT_ATOMS: atom_id res chain seq x y z
N MET A 1 6.77 10.19 12.12
CA MET A 1 6.19 9.16 11.24
C MET A 1 7.27 8.20 10.72
N ALA A 2 8.17 8.59 9.81
CA ALA A 2 9.14 7.68 9.16
C ALA A 2 9.99 6.79 10.10
N ALA A 3 10.17 7.18 11.37
CA ALA A 3 10.93 6.42 12.37
C ALA A 3 10.06 5.54 13.29
N THR A 4 8.75 5.49 13.11
CA THR A 4 7.91 4.58 13.91
C THR A 4 8.15 3.13 13.51
N PRO A 5 8.07 2.13 14.42
CA PRO A 5 8.30 0.73 14.09
C PRO A 5 7.39 0.23 12.94
N ASN A 6 6.16 0.74 12.85
CA ASN A 6 5.23 0.35 11.79
C ASN A 6 5.65 0.86 10.40
N LEU A 7 6.22 2.07 10.33
CA LEU A 7 6.59 2.73 9.06
C LEU A 7 8.09 2.69 8.75
N ALA A 8 8.94 2.34 9.71
CA ALA A 8 10.38 2.24 9.50
C ALA A 8 10.74 1.13 8.52
N ASP A 9 11.88 1.29 7.84
CA ASP A 9 12.45 0.29 6.93
C ASP A 9 12.55 -1.11 7.57
N LYS A 10 12.06 -2.11 6.87
CA LYS A 10 12.02 -3.51 7.32
C LYS A 10 13.23 -4.33 6.85
N SER A 11 14.22 -3.70 6.21
CA SER A 11 15.39 -4.43 5.66
C SER A 11 16.15 -5.22 6.72
N TRP A 12 16.13 -4.78 7.98
CA TRP A 12 16.68 -5.54 9.10
C TRP A 12 16.11 -6.95 9.21
N VAL A 13 14.81 -7.13 8.93
CA VAL A 13 14.14 -8.44 8.90
C VAL A 13 14.33 -9.10 7.54
N THR A 14 13.99 -8.40 6.45
CA THR A 14 13.88 -9.00 5.12
C THR A 14 15.22 -9.39 4.51
N ASN A 15 16.32 -8.71 4.87
CA ASN A 15 17.66 -9.05 4.36
C ASN A 15 18.27 -10.30 5.00
N GLN A 16 17.62 -10.86 6.03
CA GLN A 16 18.03 -12.15 6.62
C GLN A 16 17.67 -13.35 5.73
N TYR A 17 16.82 -13.15 4.73
CA TYR A 17 16.33 -14.20 3.85
C TYR A 17 16.78 -13.97 2.42
N ASP A 18 17.04 -15.06 1.68
CA ASP A 18 17.32 -15.00 0.26
C ASP A 18 16.02 -14.71 -0.51
N ARG A 19 15.93 -13.52 -1.07
CA ARG A 19 14.79 -13.05 -1.89
C ARG A 19 14.96 -13.37 -3.38
N TYR A 20 16.12 -13.85 -3.78
CA TYR A 20 16.49 -14.01 -5.19
C TYR A 20 16.77 -15.47 -5.56
N VAL A 21 16.31 -16.42 -4.74
CA VAL A 21 16.38 -17.84 -5.03
C VAL A 21 15.92 -18.13 -6.47
N GLN A 22 16.73 -18.92 -7.20
CA GLN A 22 16.55 -19.24 -8.63
C GLN A 22 16.68 -18.03 -9.60
N GLY A 23 16.92 -16.83 -9.12
CA GLY A 23 17.17 -15.63 -9.96
C GLY A 23 15.97 -15.12 -10.76
N ASN A 24 14.75 -15.53 -10.40
CA ASN A 24 13.53 -15.12 -11.10
C ASN A 24 12.77 -13.99 -10.42
N THR A 25 13.21 -13.52 -9.26
CA THR A 25 12.60 -12.38 -8.57
C THR A 25 12.88 -11.08 -9.33
N VAL A 26 11.83 -10.41 -9.74
CA VAL A 26 11.88 -9.15 -10.51
C VAL A 26 11.70 -7.95 -9.60
N GLN A 27 10.88 -8.11 -8.56
CA GLN A 27 10.50 -7.08 -7.60
C GLN A 27 10.29 -7.73 -6.23
N SER A 28 10.70 -7.07 -5.17
CA SER A 28 10.54 -7.55 -3.79
C SER A 28 10.51 -6.36 -2.84
N GLN A 29 10.31 -6.61 -1.55
CA GLN A 29 10.34 -5.56 -0.54
C GLN A 29 11.47 -4.53 -0.78
N PRO A 30 11.21 -3.23 -0.66
CA PRO A 30 10.00 -2.60 -0.10
C PRO A 30 8.91 -2.24 -1.12
N ASP A 31 8.94 -2.79 -2.35
CA ASP A 31 7.90 -2.49 -3.35
C ASP A 31 6.51 -3.02 -2.89
N ASP A 32 5.42 -2.45 -3.39
CA ASP A 32 4.03 -2.75 -3.01
C ASP A 32 3.65 -4.23 -3.19
N SER A 33 4.30 -4.91 -4.12
CA SER A 33 4.13 -6.35 -4.36
C SER A 33 5.45 -7.04 -4.63
N GLY A 34 5.53 -8.33 -4.30
CA GLY A 34 6.58 -9.21 -4.79
C GLY A 34 6.23 -9.69 -6.21
N MET A 35 7.21 -9.74 -7.12
CA MET A 35 6.99 -10.21 -8.49
C MET A 35 8.06 -11.22 -8.90
N VAL A 36 7.61 -12.35 -9.46
CA VAL A 36 8.47 -13.43 -9.97
C VAL A 36 8.16 -13.69 -11.43
N ARG A 37 9.19 -13.76 -12.26
CA ARG A 37 9.08 -14.23 -13.64
C ARG A 37 8.90 -15.75 -13.64
N ILE A 38 7.86 -16.25 -14.28
CA ILE A 38 7.56 -17.69 -14.34
C ILE A 38 7.93 -18.34 -15.68
N ASP A 39 8.12 -17.53 -16.74
CA ASP A 39 8.54 -18.02 -18.06
C ASP A 39 9.62 -17.11 -18.64
N GLU A 40 10.76 -17.70 -19.01
CA GLU A 40 11.91 -16.94 -19.52
C GLU A 40 11.73 -16.45 -20.96
N LYS A 41 10.91 -17.14 -21.75
CA LYS A 41 10.74 -16.82 -23.19
C LYS A 41 9.72 -15.73 -23.38
N THR A 42 8.59 -15.84 -22.71
CA THR A 42 7.48 -14.88 -22.79
C THR A 42 7.64 -13.72 -21.80
N HIS A 43 8.48 -13.90 -20.77
CA HIS A 43 8.61 -13.00 -19.62
C HIS A 43 7.33 -12.86 -18.77
N LEU A 44 6.41 -13.81 -18.92
CA LEU A 44 5.22 -13.90 -18.08
C LEU A 44 5.61 -13.94 -16.60
N GLY A 45 4.91 -13.20 -15.76
CA GLY A 45 5.15 -13.16 -14.34
C GLY A 45 3.90 -13.23 -13.50
N VAL A 46 4.10 -13.50 -12.23
CA VAL A 46 3.10 -13.39 -11.16
C VAL A 46 3.54 -12.36 -10.14
N ALA A 47 2.56 -11.61 -9.61
CA ALA A 47 2.74 -10.69 -8.51
C ALA A 47 1.92 -11.16 -7.32
N VAL A 48 2.43 -10.94 -6.10
CA VAL A 48 1.74 -11.25 -4.84
C VAL A 48 1.88 -10.06 -3.91
N ALA A 49 0.76 -9.61 -3.36
CA ALA A 49 0.70 -8.63 -2.30
C ALA A 49 -0.09 -9.18 -1.12
N THR A 50 0.23 -8.73 0.08
CA THR A 50 -0.54 -9.05 1.29
C THR A 50 -0.83 -7.78 2.04
N ASP A 51 -2.03 -7.68 2.58
CA ASP A 51 -2.44 -6.55 3.38
C ASP A 51 -3.27 -6.94 4.60
N ALA A 52 -3.22 -6.09 5.63
CA ALA A 52 -4.05 -6.15 6.83
C ALA A 52 -3.95 -4.85 7.62
N ASN A 53 -5.07 -4.26 7.97
CA ASN A 53 -5.12 -3.16 8.93
C ASN A 53 -5.93 -3.57 10.17
N ALA A 54 -5.20 -3.97 11.22
CA ALA A 54 -5.81 -4.46 12.46
C ALA A 54 -6.60 -3.36 13.20
N ASN A 55 -6.22 -2.09 13.07
CA ASN A 55 -6.93 -0.98 13.70
C ASN A 55 -8.30 -0.77 13.03
N TRP A 56 -8.37 -0.76 11.71
CA TRP A 56 -9.63 -0.66 10.99
C TRP A 56 -10.50 -1.90 11.22
N SER A 57 -9.91 -3.09 11.23
CA SER A 57 -10.61 -4.34 11.53
C SER A 57 -11.15 -4.36 12.97
N TYR A 58 -10.49 -3.72 13.92
CA TYR A 58 -10.99 -3.54 15.28
C TYR A 58 -12.18 -2.57 15.34
N LEU A 59 -12.12 -1.47 14.60
CA LEU A 59 -13.20 -0.48 14.54
C LEU A 59 -14.44 -1.02 13.82
N ASN A 60 -14.23 -1.76 12.72
CA ASN A 60 -15.28 -2.40 11.95
C ASN A 60 -14.70 -3.61 11.20
N PRO A 61 -14.92 -4.86 11.68
CA PRO A 61 -14.35 -6.06 11.07
C PRO A 61 -14.82 -6.30 9.62
N TYR A 62 -16.05 -5.94 9.30
CA TYR A 62 -16.62 -6.07 7.96
C TYR A 62 -15.90 -5.14 6.97
N GLU A 63 -15.81 -3.84 7.29
CA GLU A 63 -15.11 -2.88 6.44
C GLU A 63 -13.60 -3.13 6.41
N GLY A 64 -12.99 -3.48 7.55
CA GLY A 64 -11.56 -3.78 7.63
C GLY A 64 -11.13 -4.92 6.71
N ALA A 65 -11.96 -5.96 6.56
CA ALA A 65 -11.70 -7.05 5.62
C ALA A 65 -11.82 -6.61 4.16
N LYS A 66 -12.81 -5.79 3.81
CA LYS A 66 -12.98 -5.22 2.47
C LYS A 66 -11.82 -4.27 2.11
N LEU A 67 -11.37 -3.45 3.06
CA LEU A 67 -10.26 -2.52 2.88
C LEU A 67 -8.95 -3.27 2.65
N ALA A 68 -8.66 -4.31 3.44
CA ALA A 68 -7.47 -5.14 3.24
C ALA A 68 -7.48 -5.86 1.87
N LEU A 69 -8.65 -6.33 1.42
CA LEU A 69 -8.80 -6.90 0.08
C LEU A 69 -8.52 -5.87 -1.02
N ALA A 70 -9.10 -4.68 -0.89
CA ALA A 70 -8.95 -3.59 -1.85
C ALA A 70 -7.48 -3.14 -1.96
N GLU A 71 -6.82 -2.96 -0.81
CA GLU A 71 -5.41 -2.54 -0.75
C GLU A 71 -4.48 -3.59 -1.34
N ALA A 72 -4.63 -4.88 -0.97
CA ALA A 72 -3.84 -5.95 -1.57
C ALA A 72 -4.03 -6.03 -3.10
N ALA A 73 -5.25 -5.84 -3.60
CA ALA A 73 -5.52 -5.81 -5.04
C ALA A 73 -4.93 -4.57 -5.73
N ARG A 74 -5.01 -3.40 -5.10
CA ARG A 74 -4.38 -2.14 -5.55
C ARG A 74 -2.86 -2.29 -5.63
N ASN A 75 -2.23 -2.92 -4.63
CA ASN A 75 -0.79 -3.17 -4.58
C ASN A 75 -0.29 -4.08 -5.71
N ILE A 76 -1.11 -5.01 -6.18
CA ILE A 76 -0.85 -5.75 -7.42
C ILE A 76 -0.89 -4.82 -8.63
N ALA A 77 -1.88 -3.94 -8.68
CA ALA A 77 -2.10 -3.07 -9.84
C ALA A 77 -1.09 -1.91 -9.92
N THR A 78 -0.54 -1.41 -8.80
CA THR A 78 0.55 -0.40 -8.83
C THR A 78 1.76 -0.90 -9.59
N ALA A 79 2.09 -2.20 -9.49
CA ALA A 79 3.13 -2.83 -10.30
C ALA A 79 2.69 -3.12 -11.75
N GLY A 80 1.42 -2.89 -12.10
CA GLY A 80 0.84 -3.11 -13.41
C GLY A 80 0.39 -4.54 -13.69
N ALA A 81 0.32 -5.41 -12.67
CA ALA A 81 -0.25 -6.74 -12.78
C ALA A 81 -1.77 -6.70 -12.60
N ILE A 82 -2.47 -7.68 -13.14
CA ILE A 82 -3.94 -7.81 -13.05
C ILE A 82 -4.25 -8.72 -11.86
N PRO A 83 -4.96 -8.24 -10.81
CA PRO A 83 -5.41 -9.08 -9.70
C PRO A 83 -6.32 -10.22 -10.20
N LEU A 84 -6.12 -11.45 -9.73
CA LEU A 84 -6.87 -12.62 -10.22
C LEU A 84 -7.46 -13.50 -9.14
N ALA A 85 -6.82 -13.63 -7.99
CA ALA A 85 -7.23 -14.60 -6.99
C ALA A 85 -6.80 -14.17 -5.59
N VAL A 86 -7.54 -14.65 -4.59
CA VAL A 86 -7.39 -14.29 -3.17
C VAL A 86 -7.03 -15.53 -2.36
N THR A 87 -6.15 -15.34 -1.40
CA THR A 87 -5.96 -16.21 -0.25
C THR A 87 -6.07 -15.38 1.03
N ASN A 88 -6.25 -16.04 2.19
CA ASN A 88 -6.31 -15.30 3.45
C ASN A 88 -5.61 -16.06 4.59
N CYS A 89 -5.23 -15.30 5.63
CA CYS A 89 -4.79 -15.83 6.90
C CYS A 89 -5.50 -15.03 8.00
N LEU A 90 -6.57 -15.61 8.55
CA LEU A 90 -7.46 -14.94 9.48
C LEU A 90 -6.99 -15.20 10.92
N ASN A 91 -6.57 -14.17 11.64
CA ASN A 91 -5.99 -14.28 12.97
C ASN A 91 -6.85 -13.57 14.01
N PHE A 92 -7.31 -14.32 15.03
CA PHE A 92 -8.22 -13.85 16.06
C PHE A 92 -7.85 -14.38 17.44
N GLY A 93 -8.40 -13.78 18.48
CA GLY A 93 -8.28 -14.24 19.86
C GLY A 93 -9.00 -15.57 20.12
N SER A 94 -9.46 -15.79 21.36
CA SER A 94 -10.18 -17.02 21.73
C SER A 94 -11.55 -17.11 21.08
N PRO A 95 -11.91 -18.21 20.42
CA PRO A 95 -13.26 -18.43 19.88
C PRO A 95 -14.31 -18.68 20.98
N GLU A 96 -13.90 -18.83 22.23
CA GLU A 96 -14.80 -18.93 23.37
C GLU A 96 -15.36 -17.56 23.78
N ASP A 97 -14.73 -16.46 23.32
CA ASP A 97 -15.25 -15.10 23.48
C ASP A 97 -16.27 -14.78 22.37
N PRO A 98 -17.54 -14.52 22.72
CA PRO A 98 -18.57 -14.16 21.73
C PRO A 98 -18.22 -12.89 20.93
N GLY A 99 -17.48 -11.94 21.51
CA GLY A 99 -17.04 -10.73 20.83
C GLY A 99 -16.02 -11.04 19.73
N VAL A 100 -15.06 -11.93 20.01
CA VAL A 100 -14.09 -12.42 19.02
C VAL A 100 -14.80 -13.17 17.90
N MET A 101 -15.77 -14.02 18.21
CA MET A 101 -16.54 -14.75 17.19
C MET A 101 -17.43 -13.84 16.34
N TRP A 102 -17.95 -12.76 16.91
CA TRP A 102 -18.62 -11.73 16.14
C TRP A 102 -17.66 -11.03 15.17
N GLN A 103 -16.47 -10.63 15.64
CA GLN A 103 -15.45 -10.02 14.77
C GLN A 103 -15.07 -10.96 13.61
N PHE A 104 -14.88 -12.25 13.91
CA PHE A 104 -14.58 -13.27 12.88
C PHE A 104 -15.73 -13.40 11.86
N ALA A 105 -16.97 -13.50 12.31
CA ALA A 105 -18.13 -13.63 11.42
C ALA A 105 -18.29 -12.42 10.50
N GLU A 106 -18.15 -11.19 11.04
CA GLU A 106 -18.21 -9.96 10.25
C GLU A 106 -17.05 -9.85 9.26
N THR A 107 -15.83 -10.22 9.66
CA THR A 107 -14.67 -10.30 8.77
C THR A 107 -14.91 -11.24 7.60
N VAL A 108 -15.41 -12.45 7.86
CA VAL A 108 -15.71 -13.44 6.79
C VAL A 108 -16.79 -12.92 5.85
N ARG A 109 -17.83 -12.28 6.40
CA ARG A 109 -18.89 -11.66 5.59
C ARG A 109 -18.34 -10.52 4.71
N GLY A 110 -17.55 -9.60 5.30
CA GLY A 110 -16.95 -8.51 4.55
C GLY A 110 -16.02 -8.99 3.43
N LEU A 111 -15.19 -10.00 3.72
CA LEU A 111 -14.34 -10.61 2.70
C LEU A 111 -15.14 -11.28 1.59
N ALA A 112 -16.20 -12.03 1.93
CA ALA A 112 -17.05 -12.70 0.95
C ALA A 112 -17.75 -11.69 0.03
N ASP A 113 -18.37 -10.66 0.60
CA ASP A 113 -19.05 -9.61 -0.16
C ASP A 113 -18.06 -8.84 -1.03
N GLY A 114 -16.88 -8.49 -0.49
CA GLY A 114 -15.82 -7.82 -1.23
C GLY A 114 -15.29 -8.65 -2.41
N CYS A 115 -15.03 -9.94 -2.19
CA CYS A 115 -14.59 -10.85 -3.25
C CYS A 115 -15.63 -11.01 -4.36
N LEU A 116 -16.92 -11.07 -4.00
CA LEU A 116 -18.02 -11.14 -4.97
C LEU A 116 -18.12 -9.85 -5.78
N GLU A 117 -18.03 -8.69 -5.13
CA GLU A 117 -18.10 -7.38 -5.79
C GLU A 117 -16.92 -7.14 -6.73
N MET A 118 -15.70 -7.48 -6.30
CA MET A 118 -14.49 -7.31 -7.11
C MET A 118 -14.26 -8.45 -8.13
N GLY A 119 -15.07 -9.52 -8.10
CA GLY A 119 -14.91 -10.67 -8.99
C GLY A 119 -13.62 -11.47 -8.73
N LEU A 120 -13.11 -11.46 -7.51
CA LEU A 120 -11.86 -12.13 -7.12
C LEU A 120 -12.16 -13.42 -6.33
N PRO A 121 -11.95 -14.62 -6.91
CA PRO A 121 -12.23 -15.88 -6.25
C PRO A 121 -11.21 -16.17 -5.12
N VAL A 122 -11.71 -16.69 -3.99
CA VAL A 122 -10.87 -17.21 -2.91
C VAL A 122 -10.41 -18.63 -3.27
N THR A 123 -9.11 -18.85 -3.35
CA THR A 123 -8.49 -20.14 -3.72
C THR A 123 -8.10 -21.00 -2.52
N GLY A 124 -7.99 -20.39 -1.35
CA GLY A 124 -7.62 -21.06 -0.12
C GLY A 124 -7.45 -20.07 1.02
N GLY A 125 -7.11 -20.57 2.18
CA GLY A 125 -6.89 -19.73 3.34
C GLY A 125 -6.62 -20.54 4.60
N ASN A 126 -6.44 -19.80 5.70
CA ASN A 126 -6.14 -20.33 7.00
C ASN A 126 -6.85 -19.50 8.07
N VAL A 127 -7.28 -20.16 9.14
CA VAL A 127 -7.81 -19.51 10.34
C VAL A 127 -6.92 -19.90 11.53
N SER A 128 -6.55 -18.90 12.32
CA SER A 128 -5.79 -19.04 13.56
C SER A 128 -6.56 -18.40 14.70
N PHE A 129 -6.91 -19.17 15.70
CA PHE A 129 -7.53 -18.72 16.93
C PHE A 129 -6.58 -18.81 18.13
N TYR A 130 -7.04 -18.35 19.29
CA TYR A 130 -6.27 -18.29 20.54
C TYR A 130 -4.97 -17.45 20.43
N ASN A 131 -4.95 -16.46 19.52
CA ASN A 131 -3.83 -15.52 19.45
C ASN A 131 -3.98 -14.46 20.55
N GLN A 132 -3.41 -14.75 21.71
CA GLN A 132 -3.51 -13.91 22.89
C GLN A 132 -2.35 -14.13 23.87
N THR A 133 -2.12 -13.16 24.71
CA THR A 133 -1.18 -13.23 25.84
C THR A 133 -1.96 -13.08 27.12
N GLY A 134 -2.09 -14.18 27.89
CA GLY A 134 -3.02 -14.25 29.02
C GLY A 134 -4.46 -14.02 28.55
N GLU A 135 -5.12 -13.01 29.11
CA GLU A 135 -6.49 -12.61 28.73
C GLU A 135 -6.54 -11.54 27.63
N VAL A 136 -5.40 -11.05 27.16
CA VAL A 136 -5.35 -9.98 26.15
C VAL A 136 -5.24 -10.60 24.76
N ALA A 137 -6.35 -10.56 24.02
CA ALA A 137 -6.40 -10.97 22.61
C ALA A 137 -5.67 -9.98 21.70
N ILE A 138 -5.15 -10.48 20.57
CA ILE A 138 -4.72 -9.60 19.49
C ILE A 138 -5.92 -8.82 18.92
N LEU A 139 -5.65 -7.72 18.24
CA LEU A 139 -6.67 -7.11 17.39
C LEU A 139 -7.05 -8.08 16.26
N PRO A 140 -8.29 -8.05 15.75
CA PRO A 140 -8.69 -8.87 14.60
C PRO A 140 -7.78 -8.55 13.42
N THR A 141 -7.06 -9.55 12.92
CA THR A 141 -6.03 -9.38 11.90
C THR A 141 -6.28 -10.32 10.72
N PRO A 142 -7.23 -9.98 9.84
CA PRO A 142 -7.42 -10.68 8.58
C PRO A 142 -6.31 -10.26 7.60
N VAL A 143 -5.30 -11.09 7.42
CA VAL A 143 -4.29 -10.88 6.37
C VAL A 143 -4.86 -11.42 5.07
N ILE A 144 -5.01 -10.56 4.08
CA ILE A 144 -5.52 -10.89 2.76
C ILE A 144 -4.35 -10.90 1.78
N GLY A 145 -4.18 -12.01 1.06
CA GLY A 145 -3.21 -12.13 -0.01
C GLY A 145 -3.90 -12.10 -1.38
N VAL A 146 -3.40 -11.29 -2.29
CA VAL A 146 -3.87 -11.24 -3.68
C VAL A 146 -2.74 -11.67 -4.61
N LEU A 147 -3.06 -12.58 -5.52
CA LEU A 147 -2.20 -12.96 -6.63
C LEU A 147 -2.68 -12.31 -7.91
N GLY A 148 -1.75 -11.73 -8.66
CA GLY A 148 -2.00 -11.18 -9.97
C GLY A 148 -1.03 -11.71 -11.03
N VAL A 149 -1.33 -11.43 -12.29
CA VAL A 149 -0.52 -11.85 -13.45
C VAL A 149 -0.14 -10.63 -14.28
N ILE A 150 1.08 -10.63 -14.78
CA ILE A 150 1.60 -9.66 -15.73
C ILE A 150 2.16 -10.39 -16.94
N ASP A 151 1.77 -9.98 -18.12
CA ASP A 151 2.15 -10.59 -19.40
C ASP A 151 3.64 -10.46 -19.74
N ASP A 152 4.28 -9.37 -19.29
CA ASP A 152 5.71 -9.15 -19.43
C ASP A 152 6.24 -8.36 -18.21
N VAL A 153 7.02 -9.01 -17.36
CA VAL A 153 7.60 -8.40 -16.16
C VAL A 153 8.52 -7.21 -16.45
N ARG A 154 9.03 -7.08 -17.67
CA ARG A 154 9.90 -5.94 -18.06
C ARG A 154 9.13 -4.64 -18.23
N THR A 155 7.81 -4.72 -18.40
CA THR A 155 6.92 -3.58 -18.57
C THR A 155 6.26 -3.13 -17.26
N ARG A 156 6.64 -3.73 -16.13
CA ARG A 156 6.09 -3.36 -14.83
C ARG A 156 6.28 -1.88 -14.53
N THR A 157 5.41 -1.32 -13.72
CA THR A 157 5.57 0.01 -13.15
C THR A 157 6.38 -0.11 -11.85
N PRO A 158 7.52 0.57 -11.71
CA PRO A 158 8.27 0.56 -10.46
C PRO A 158 7.57 1.41 -9.39
N MET A 159 7.81 1.12 -8.10
CA MET A 159 7.31 1.89 -6.97
C MET A 159 7.86 3.32 -6.94
N SER A 160 9.09 3.53 -7.37
CA SER A 160 9.79 4.81 -7.26
C SER A 160 10.29 5.35 -8.58
N PHE A 161 10.50 6.65 -8.63
CA PHE A 161 11.07 7.34 -9.77
C PHE A 161 12.60 7.30 -9.75
N ASP A 162 13.18 7.21 -10.95
CA ASP A 162 14.62 7.05 -11.17
C ASP A 162 15.33 8.32 -11.66
N ARG A 163 14.59 9.43 -11.88
CA ARG A 163 15.12 10.67 -12.47
C ARG A 163 14.36 11.91 -12.02
N ALA A 164 14.99 13.06 -12.19
CA ALA A 164 14.38 14.37 -12.03
C ALA A 164 13.47 14.73 -13.21
N GLY A 165 12.56 15.69 -12.97
CA GLY A 165 11.69 16.29 -14.00
C GLY A 165 10.44 15.48 -14.31
N LEU A 166 10.09 14.48 -13.52
CA LEU A 166 8.77 13.83 -13.60
C LEU A 166 7.75 14.66 -12.82
N GLU A 167 6.53 14.76 -13.35
CA GLU A 167 5.40 15.35 -12.65
C GLU A 167 4.76 14.31 -11.72
N LEU A 168 4.47 14.71 -10.50
CA LEU A 168 3.83 13.87 -9.49
C LEU A 168 2.35 14.22 -9.37
N TYR A 169 1.51 13.19 -9.39
CA TYR A 169 0.07 13.29 -9.21
C TYR A 169 -0.40 12.34 -8.13
N LEU A 170 -1.31 12.82 -7.27
CA LEU A 170 -2.13 11.98 -6.41
C LEU A 170 -3.41 11.64 -7.17
N ILE A 171 -3.69 10.36 -7.30
CA ILE A 171 -4.91 9.80 -7.86
C ILE A 171 -5.82 9.37 -6.70
N GLY A 172 -7.11 9.68 -6.78
CA GLY A 172 -8.10 9.36 -5.77
C GLY A 172 -8.49 10.55 -4.90
N ALA A 173 -9.65 10.45 -4.25
CA ALA A 173 -10.17 11.45 -3.35
C ALA A 173 -9.55 11.35 -1.96
N SER A 174 -9.39 12.48 -1.28
CA SER A 174 -8.96 12.53 0.13
C SER A 174 -10.14 12.92 1.02
N ASP A 175 -10.16 12.38 2.23
CA ASP A 175 -11.06 12.80 3.32
C ASP A 175 -10.26 13.33 4.51
N GLU A 176 -10.91 13.51 5.65
CA GLU A 176 -10.28 13.98 6.89
C GLU A 176 -10.44 12.94 8.02
N ASN A 177 -10.65 11.66 7.68
CA ASN A 177 -10.81 10.60 8.68
C ASN A 177 -9.47 10.05 9.13
N PHE A 178 -9.11 10.29 10.40
CA PHE A 178 -7.90 9.78 11.04
C PHE A 178 -8.13 8.53 11.88
N SER A 179 -9.35 8.02 11.93
CA SER A 179 -9.68 6.86 12.77
C SER A 179 -8.90 5.61 12.36
N GLY A 180 -8.20 5.02 13.31
CA GLY A 180 -7.38 3.82 13.08
C GLY A 180 -6.07 4.07 12.34
N SER A 181 -5.71 5.33 12.03
CA SER A 181 -4.45 5.67 11.38
C SER A 181 -3.25 5.53 12.31
N GLU A 182 -2.05 5.42 11.75
CA GLU A 182 -0.79 5.44 12.48
C GLU A 182 -0.61 6.75 13.27
N TRP A 183 -1.05 7.88 12.69
CA TRP A 183 -1.02 9.15 13.41
C TRP A 183 -1.90 9.12 14.66
N ALA A 184 -3.13 8.62 14.57
CA ALA A 184 -4.03 8.48 15.70
C ALA A 184 -3.44 7.53 16.75
N TYR A 185 -2.84 6.42 16.32
CA TYR A 185 -2.16 5.48 17.20
C TYR A 185 -1.03 6.16 18.00
N LEU A 186 -0.19 6.96 17.33
CA LEU A 186 0.90 7.72 18.00
C LEU A 186 0.39 8.78 18.97
N GLN A 187 -0.84 9.28 18.77
CA GLN A 187 -1.53 10.17 19.72
C GLN A 187 -2.29 9.41 20.81
N SER A 188 -2.14 8.08 20.90
CA SER A 188 -2.89 7.19 21.81
C SER A 188 -4.42 7.25 21.63
N MET A 189 -4.88 7.60 20.43
CA MET A 189 -6.30 7.62 20.06
C MET A 189 -6.67 6.29 19.39
N ARG A 190 -7.65 5.57 19.96
CA ARG A 190 -8.05 4.24 19.49
C ARG A 190 -9.56 4.12 19.24
N GLY A 191 -10.19 5.19 18.85
CA GLY A 191 -11.62 5.24 18.61
C GLY A 191 -11.95 5.79 17.23
N GLY A 192 -13.23 5.99 16.98
CA GLY A 192 -13.75 6.55 15.75
C GLY A 192 -14.43 5.51 14.88
N GLN A 193 -14.47 5.75 13.59
CA GLN A 193 -15.11 4.87 12.60
C GLN A 193 -14.10 4.49 11.53
N ALA A 194 -14.00 3.19 11.22
CA ALA A 194 -13.22 2.74 10.07
C ALA A 194 -13.72 3.43 8.78
N PRO A 195 -12.84 3.71 7.82
CA PRO A 195 -13.29 4.10 6.49
C PRO A 195 -14.26 3.05 5.91
N VAL A 196 -15.17 3.49 5.07
CA VAL A 196 -16.04 2.60 4.30
C VAL A 196 -15.35 2.25 2.98
N ALA A 197 -15.28 0.98 2.63
CA ALA A 197 -14.65 0.54 1.40
C ALA A 197 -15.54 0.86 0.17
N ASP A 198 -15.11 1.79 -0.67
CA ASP A 198 -15.70 2.04 -1.98
C ASP A 198 -15.03 1.15 -3.04
N LEU A 199 -15.47 -0.10 -3.13
CA LEU A 199 -14.87 -1.08 -4.03
C LEU A 199 -15.09 -0.75 -5.51
N GLN A 200 -16.14 0.00 -5.86
CA GLN A 200 -16.35 0.44 -7.24
C GLN A 200 -15.28 1.47 -7.66
N SER A 201 -14.96 2.42 -6.79
CA SER A 201 -13.86 3.36 -7.02
C SER A 201 -12.50 2.66 -7.02
N GLU A 202 -12.28 1.67 -6.14
CA GLU A 202 -11.06 0.85 -6.16
C GLU A 202 -10.89 0.08 -7.46
N MET A 203 -11.93 -0.55 -7.99
CA MET A 203 -11.86 -1.27 -9.26
C MET A 203 -11.50 -0.35 -10.42
N ARG A 204 -12.09 0.86 -10.48
CA ARG A 204 -11.72 1.86 -11.50
C ARG A 204 -10.28 2.32 -11.38
N LEU A 205 -9.79 2.49 -10.14
CA LEU A 205 -8.39 2.82 -9.89
C LEU A 205 -7.46 1.69 -10.33
N ILE A 206 -7.78 0.43 -10.02
CA ILE A 206 -7.05 -0.76 -10.46
C ILE A 206 -6.99 -0.82 -11.99
N GLU A 207 -8.11 -0.61 -12.67
CA GLU A 207 -8.17 -0.56 -14.14
C GLU A 207 -7.28 0.55 -14.72
N LEU A 208 -7.30 1.75 -14.12
CA LEU A 208 -6.43 2.87 -14.51
C LEU A 208 -4.95 2.50 -14.35
N LEU A 209 -4.58 1.87 -13.23
CA LEU A 209 -3.18 1.48 -12.97
C LEU A 209 -2.67 0.45 -13.98
N VAL A 210 -3.46 -0.59 -14.28
CA VAL A 210 -3.13 -1.60 -15.27
C VAL A 210 -3.06 -1.00 -16.69
N LYS A 211 -4.02 -0.13 -17.04
CA LYS A 211 -4.02 0.59 -18.33
C LYS A 211 -2.80 1.51 -18.43
N GLY A 212 -2.49 2.24 -17.36
CA GLY A 212 -1.35 3.15 -17.30
C GLY A 212 0.00 2.46 -17.53
N ARG A 213 0.16 1.23 -17.04
CA ARG A 213 1.31 0.37 -17.36
C ARG A 213 1.29 -0.04 -18.82
N THR A 214 0.16 -0.54 -19.32
CA THR A 214 0.04 -1.04 -20.70
C THR A 214 0.33 0.05 -21.74
N GLU A 215 -0.13 1.27 -21.49
CA GLU A 215 0.10 2.45 -22.35
C GLU A 215 1.38 3.21 -22.01
N GLN A 216 2.15 2.72 -21.04
CA GLN A 216 3.39 3.35 -20.55
C GLN A 216 3.18 4.83 -20.15
N ILE A 217 2.09 5.11 -19.44
CA ILE A 217 1.77 6.44 -18.92
C ILE A 217 2.63 6.73 -17.68
N PHE A 218 2.75 5.75 -16.78
CA PHE A 218 3.45 5.91 -15.51
C PHE A 218 4.93 5.58 -15.61
N SER A 219 5.77 6.44 -15.04
CA SER A 219 7.18 6.14 -14.76
C SER A 219 7.36 5.49 -13.39
N ALA A 220 6.45 5.74 -12.46
CA ALA A 220 6.37 5.11 -11.15
C ALA A 220 4.93 5.18 -10.63
N ALA A 221 4.58 4.25 -9.74
CA ALA A 221 3.33 4.25 -8.98
C ALA A 221 3.54 3.63 -7.60
N HIS A 222 2.96 4.22 -6.57
CA HIS A 222 3.02 3.72 -5.20
C HIS A 222 1.71 4.06 -4.49
N ASP A 223 1.13 3.11 -3.76
CA ASP A 223 -0.12 3.34 -3.07
C ASP A 223 0.03 4.26 -1.85
N LEU A 224 -1.08 4.79 -1.37
CA LEU A 224 -1.15 5.42 -0.06
C LEU A 224 -1.83 4.46 0.91
N SER A 225 -1.09 4.11 1.95
CA SER A 225 -1.57 3.29 3.06
C SER A 225 -1.22 3.92 4.41
N GLN A 226 -0.73 3.15 5.35
CA GLN A 226 -0.33 3.64 6.67
C GLN A 226 0.70 4.78 6.58
N GLY A 227 0.47 5.84 7.36
CA GLY A 227 1.31 7.03 7.34
C GLY A 227 0.97 8.04 6.25
N GLY A 228 0.01 7.72 5.38
CA GLY A 228 -0.54 8.59 4.35
C GLY A 228 0.50 9.08 3.34
N LEU A 229 0.26 10.24 2.75
CA LEU A 229 1.12 10.81 1.71
C LEU A 229 2.57 11.03 2.17
N THR A 230 2.78 11.28 3.48
CA THR A 230 4.14 11.45 4.04
C THR A 230 4.95 10.15 3.92
N ALA A 231 4.37 9.00 4.25
CA ALA A 231 5.05 7.72 4.15
C ALA A 231 5.31 7.37 2.69
N THR A 232 4.29 7.42 1.84
CA THR A 232 4.40 7.16 0.39
C THR A 232 5.51 7.97 -0.27
N LEU A 233 5.55 9.29 -0.06
CA LEU A 233 6.61 10.14 -0.62
C LEU A 233 7.99 9.80 -0.04
N THR A 234 8.07 9.49 1.27
CA THR A 234 9.33 9.07 1.90
C THR A 234 9.91 7.83 1.22
N GLU A 235 9.10 6.81 1.01
CA GLU A 235 9.53 5.56 0.39
C GLU A 235 9.92 5.76 -1.07
N MET A 236 9.14 6.52 -1.83
CA MET A 236 9.44 6.82 -3.24
C MET A 236 10.77 7.56 -3.41
N VAL A 237 11.06 8.62 -2.61
CA VAL A 237 12.30 9.39 -2.74
C VAL A 237 13.52 8.62 -2.25
N LEU A 238 13.35 7.80 -1.20
CA LEU A 238 14.47 7.04 -0.63
C LEU A 238 14.88 5.83 -1.47
N ARG A 239 13.99 5.26 -2.27
CA ARG A 239 14.25 4.03 -3.02
C ARG A 239 15.37 4.19 -4.06
N GLN A 240 15.40 5.30 -4.80
CA GLN A 240 16.38 5.60 -5.85
C GLN A 240 17.22 6.87 -5.57
N ASN A 241 17.10 7.45 -4.37
CA ASN A 241 17.79 8.69 -3.99
C ASN A 241 17.50 9.88 -4.93
N VAL A 242 16.26 10.01 -5.34
CA VAL A 242 15.81 11.17 -6.11
C VAL A 242 14.82 11.94 -5.27
N GLY A 243 15.08 13.21 -5.00
CA GLY A 243 14.21 14.06 -4.20
C GLY A 243 12.93 14.47 -4.93
N ALA A 244 12.10 15.24 -4.25
CA ALA A 244 10.88 15.79 -4.81
C ALA A 244 10.54 17.13 -4.16
N THR A 245 9.94 18.03 -4.94
CA THR A 245 9.35 19.28 -4.45
C THR A 245 7.86 19.22 -4.63
N ILE A 246 7.13 19.28 -3.52
CA ILE A 246 5.68 19.13 -3.41
C ILE A 246 5.08 20.46 -2.98
N THR A 247 4.00 20.87 -3.63
CA THR A 247 3.20 22.04 -3.24
C THR A 247 1.75 21.61 -3.05
N LEU A 248 1.25 21.69 -1.83
CA LEU A 248 -0.12 21.34 -1.47
C LEU A 248 -0.80 22.47 -0.73
N GLU A 249 -1.97 22.87 -1.21
CA GLU A 249 -2.87 23.69 -0.42
C GLU A 249 -3.36 22.87 0.78
N ASN A 250 -3.38 23.47 1.97
CA ASN A 250 -3.83 22.82 3.22
C ASN A 250 -3.07 21.52 3.57
N ALA A 251 -1.76 21.49 3.34
CA ALA A 251 -0.92 20.32 3.63
C ALA A 251 -1.17 19.79 5.05
N GLY A 252 -0.73 20.49 6.07
CA GLY A 252 -0.98 20.17 7.48
C GLY A 252 -1.18 18.68 7.77
N LEU A 253 -2.24 18.36 8.50
CA LEU A 253 -2.61 16.98 8.83
C LEU A 253 -3.05 16.15 7.59
N ASN A 254 -3.46 16.79 6.49
CA ASN A 254 -3.86 16.07 5.26
C ASN A 254 -2.73 15.22 4.66
N LEU A 255 -1.47 15.52 5.01
CA LEU A 255 -0.32 14.68 4.67
C LEU A 255 -0.32 13.32 5.39
N LEU A 256 -1.02 13.21 6.53
CA LEU A 256 -1.01 12.07 7.44
C LEU A 256 -2.30 11.25 7.39
N VAL A 257 -3.31 11.73 6.65
CA VAL A 257 -4.58 11.00 6.51
C VAL A 257 -4.36 9.75 5.64
N GLU A 258 -5.00 8.65 6.03
CA GLU A 258 -4.86 7.34 5.42
C GLU A 258 -6.12 6.94 4.62
N THR A 259 -6.75 7.90 3.92
CA THR A 259 -7.91 7.60 3.09
C THR A 259 -7.59 6.50 2.10
N PRO A 260 -8.35 5.39 2.04
CA PRO A 260 -8.13 4.31 1.08
C PRO A 260 -8.32 4.76 -0.39
N GLY A 261 -7.88 3.94 -1.33
CA GLY A 261 -8.13 4.18 -2.76
C GLY A 261 -7.32 5.34 -3.34
N ARG A 262 -6.09 5.55 -2.87
CA ARG A 262 -5.20 6.60 -3.39
C ARG A 262 -3.85 6.04 -3.80
N VAL A 263 -3.27 6.65 -4.86
CA VAL A 263 -1.96 6.28 -5.41
C VAL A 263 -1.21 7.54 -5.81
N VAL A 264 0.09 7.62 -5.51
CA VAL A 264 0.99 8.61 -6.11
C VAL A 264 1.59 8.01 -7.37
N VAL A 265 1.52 8.76 -8.47
CA VAL A 265 2.16 8.38 -9.73
C VAL A 265 3.15 9.45 -10.17
N ALA A 266 4.24 9.01 -10.80
CA ALA A 266 5.19 9.88 -11.49
C ALA A 266 5.01 9.73 -12.99
N VAL A 267 4.92 10.87 -13.70
CA VAL A 267 4.57 10.91 -15.12
C VAL A 267 5.51 11.84 -15.86
N GLN A 268 5.95 11.47 -17.06
CA GLN A 268 6.67 12.39 -17.94
C GLN A 268 5.70 13.50 -18.43
N ALA A 269 6.17 14.73 -18.55
CA ALA A 269 5.37 15.88 -19.01
C ALA A 269 4.59 15.58 -20.30
N GLY A 270 5.20 14.88 -21.25
CA GLY A 270 4.57 14.47 -22.51
C GLY A 270 3.45 13.42 -22.37
N LYS A 271 3.29 12.79 -21.18
CA LYS A 271 2.27 11.77 -20.89
C LYS A 271 1.12 12.30 -20.01
N VAL A 272 1.20 13.53 -19.52
CA VAL A 272 0.17 14.12 -18.64
C VAL A 272 -1.21 14.17 -19.31
N ALA A 273 -1.27 14.49 -20.61
CA ALA A 273 -2.54 14.46 -21.35
C ALA A 273 -3.14 13.05 -21.41
N ALA A 274 -2.31 12.02 -21.56
CA ALA A 274 -2.75 10.63 -21.56
C ALA A 274 -3.23 10.20 -20.16
N LEU A 275 -2.54 10.62 -19.08
CA LEU A 275 -3.01 10.40 -17.71
C LEU A 275 -4.41 11.00 -17.50
N LYS A 276 -4.60 12.28 -17.84
CA LYS A 276 -5.88 12.96 -17.67
C LYS A 276 -7.01 12.29 -18.47
N ALA A 277 -6.71 11.83 -19.67
CA ALA A 277 -7.68 11.12 -20.50
C ALA A 277 -8.01 9.72 -19.95
N ALA A 278 -7.02 9.02 -19.39
CA ALA A 278 -7.21 7.68 -18.82
C ALA A 278 -7.91 7.69 -17.47
N ALA A 279 -7.71 8.74 -16.67
CA ALA A 279 -8.31 8.90 -15.34
C ALA A 279 -9.81 9.22 -15.39
N GLU A 280 -10.30 9.75 -16.53
CA GLU A 280 -11.72 10.12 -16.71
C GLU A 280 -12.22 11.01 -15.56
N ASP A 281 -13.10 10.49 -14.70
CA ASP A 281 -13.71 11.17 -13.56
C ASP A 281 -12.97 10.90 -12.23
N ILE A 282 -11.91 10.07 -12.23
CA ILE A 282 -11.10 9.81 -11.03
C ILE A 282 -10.35 11.09 -10.65
N PRO A 283 -10.46 11.58 -9.40
CA PRO A 283 -9.78 12.80 -8.99
C PRO A 283 -8.27 12.72 -9.18
N LEU A 284 -7.70 13.79 -9.76
CA LEU A 284 -6.26 13.98 -9.94
C LEU A 284 -5.82 15.28 -9.27
N THR A 285 -4.87 15.18 -8.35
CA THR A 285 -4.24 16.35 -7.73
C THR A 285 -2.78 16.41 -8.16
N TYR A 286 -2.38 17.50 -8.80
CA TYR A 286 -0.95 17.74 -9.07
C TYR A 286 -0.24 18.03 -7.77
N LEU A 287 0.84 17.30 -7.51
CA LEU A 287 1.64 17.43 -6.29
C LEU A 287 2.89 18.28 -6.48
N GLY A 288 3.57 18.16 -7.62
CA GLY A 288 4.85 18.80 -7.86
C GLY A 288 5.73 18.00 -8.80
N THR A 289 7.05 18.07 -8.59
CA THR A 289 8.03 17.43 -9.51
C THR A 289 9.13 16.72 -8.75
N THR A 290 9.72 15.69 -9.40
CA THR A 290 10.88 14.97 -8.89
C THR A 290 12.16 15.73 -9.17
N GLY A 291 13.15 15.63 -8.27
CA GLY A 291 14.49 16.18 -8.43
C GLY A 291 15.13 16.63 -7.11
N GLY A 292 16.42 16.89 -7.16
CA GLY A 292 17.19 17.29 -5.99
C GLY A 292 17.56 16.13 -5.06
N ASP A 293 18.07 16.49 -3.89
CA ASP A 293 18.56 15.59 -2.84
C ASP A 293 17.81 15.76 -1.51
N ALA A 294 16.60 16.33 -1.58
CA ALA A 294 15.70 16.56 -0.47
C ALA A 294 14.25 16.22 -0.83
N LEU A 295 13.44 15.95 0.17
CA LEU A 295 11.99 16.01 0.10
C LEU A 295 11.56 17.38 0.62
N VAL A 296 10.99 18.18 -0.26
CA VAL A 296 10.45 19.50 0.07
C VAL A 296 8.94 19.46 -0.03
N ILE A 297 8.25 19.82 1.04
CA ILE A 297 6.77 19.93 1.07
C ILE A 297 6.44 21.35 1.54
N ASN A 298 5.94 22.18 0.63
CA ASN A 298 5.76 23.62 0.84
C ASN A 298 7.07 24.26 1.35
N ASP A 299 7.08 24.77 2.59
CA ASP A 299 8.23 25.44 3.20
C ASP A 299 9.09 24.50 4.06
N VAL A 300 8.75 23.20 4.13
CA VAL A 300 9.48 22.22 4.93
C VAL A 300 10.38 21.40 4.03
N GLU A 301 11.67 21.45 4.31
CA GLU A 301 12.72 20.70 3.61
C GLU A 301 13.38 19.70 4.57
N ILE A 302 13.55 18.47 4.10
CA ILE A 302 14.34 17.43 4.78
C ILE A 302 15.25 16.76 3.76
N SER A 303 16.56 16.71 4.05
CA SER A 303 17.51 16.03 3.16
C SER A 303 17.24 14.52 3.09
N LEU A 304 17.49 13.90 1.94
CA LEU A 304 17.35 12.45 1.78
C LEU A 304 18.26 11.68 2.77
N ALA A 305 19.41 12.23 3.12
CA ALA A 305 20.33 11.64 4.10
C ALA A 305 19.70 11.60 5.51
N GLU A 306 19.10 12.70 5.95
CA GLU A 306 18.43 12.79 7.24
C GLU A 306 17.18 11.91 7.27
N LEU A 307 16.36 11.97 6.22
CA LEU A 307 15.15 11.17 6.08
C LEU A 307 15.48 9.65 6.09
N ARG A 308 16.53 9.25 5.38
CA ARG A 308 17.03 7.87 5.39
C ARG A 308 17.48 7.45 6.78
N THR A 309 18.22 8.28 7.48
CA THR A 309 18.67 7.98 8.85
C THR A 309 17.47 7.76 9.78
N ALA A 310 16.45 8.62 9.69
CA ALA A 310 15.22 8.45 10.46
C ALA A 310 14.50 7.15 10.12
N HIS A 311 14.36 6.85 8.84
CA HIS A 311 13.61 5.69 8.33
C HIS A 311 14.30 4.34 8.65
N THR A 312 15.63 4.25 8.57
CA THR A 312 16.36 2.98 8.68
C THR A 312 16.87 2.65 10.09
N SER A 313 16.95 3.64 11.00
CA SER A 313 17.62 3.44 12.29
C SER A 313 16.78 2.71 13.35
N THR A 314 15.49 2.58 13.17
CA THR A 314 14.58 2.13 14.24
C THR A 314 14.82 0.69 14.66
N PHE A 315 14.84 -0.24 13.73
CA PHE A 315 15.06 -1.66 14.06
C PHE A 315 16.47 -1.94 14.54
N GLN A 316 17.47 -1.25 14.00
CA GLN A 316 18.84 -1.32 14.50
C GLN A 316 18.96 -0.86 15.95
N LYS A 317 18.23 0.22 16.33
CA LYS A 317 18.21 0.70 17.73
C LYS A 317 17.46 -0.22 18.66
N LEU A 318 16.38 -0.88 18.18
CA LEU A 318 15.57 -1.76 19.02
C LEU A 318 16.21 -3.14 19.24
N PHE A 319 16.89 -3.70 18.24
CA PHE A 319 17.34 -5.08 18.25
C PHE A 319 18.86 -5.24 18.14
N GLY A 320 19.61 -4.16 17.98
CA GLY A 320 21.05 -4.17 17.74
C GLY A 320 21.39 -4.48 16.26
N SER A 321 22.67 -4.33 15.95
CA SER A 321 23.23 -4.62 14.62
C SER A 321 23.64 -6.08 14.49
#